data_75238af0d8826e9f72df37b50a894a4f
#
_entry.id   75238af0d8826e9f72df37b50a894a4f
#
_cell.length_a   1.000
_cell.length_b   1.000
_cell.length_c   1.000
_cell.angle_alpha   90.00
_cell.angle_beta   90.00
_cell.angle_gamma   90.00
#
_symmetry.space_group_name_H-M   'P 1'
#
loop_
_entity.id
_entity.type
_entity.pdbx_description
1 polymer ?
#
loop_
_entity_poly.entity_id
_entity_poly.type
_entity_poly.pdbx_seq_one_letter_code
_entity_poly.pdbx_strand_id
1 'polypeptide(L)'
;VGGETLEEDPQSAGRLARKMRCLNLPNPVFQPLSPIASKISGRTYTVQSGVLSTEIFNFMSGEPVSPITDFSFAFDSYGCIWNVNGPNGTQAVRIATNGCRFTNLVGKAEDQTQLLVCDGAWTEEDTFAVNLRWAETCLTKKLVFHFDCDGVTVEDTNNSAFRRSEDGPDVIVAK
;
A
#
# COMPACT_ATOMS: atom_id res chain seq x y z
N VAL A 1 -18.05 19.20 39.42
CA VAL A 1 -18.81 18.58 38.31
C VAL A 1 -19.20 17.19 38.84
N GLY A 2 -20.45 17.05 39.27
CA GLY A 2 -21.00 15.77 39.76
C GLY A 2 -21.13 14.81 38.56
N GLY A 3 -20.45 13.67 38.64
CA GLY A 3 -20.56 12.62 37.66
C GLY A 3 -21.81 11.79 37.90
N GLU A 4 -22.97 12.24 37.46
CA GLU A 4 -24.09 11.34 37.27
C GLU A 4 -23.80 10.45 36.09
N THR A 5 -23.78 9.14 36.31
CA THR A 5 -23.71 8.15 35.23
C THR A 5 -24.97 8.32 34.39
N LEU A 6 -24.80 8.52 33.10
CA LEU A 6 -25.91 8.57 32.14
C LEU A 6 -26.71 7.26 32.24
N GLU A 7 -28.05 7.37 32.18
CA GLU A 7 -28.91 6.19 32.08
C GLU A 7 -28.53 5.35 30.84
N GLU A 8 -28.55 4.02 31.00
CA GLU A 8 -28.30 3.11 29.92
C GLU A 8 -29.39 3.27 28.84
N ASP A 9 -28.97 3.65 27.64
CA ASP A 9 -29.84 3.68 26.45
C ASP A 9 -29.47 2.54 25.49
N PRO A 10 -30.13 1.38 25.57
CA PRO A 10 -29.85 0.24 24.71
C PRO A 10 -30.05 0.53 23.23
N GLN A 11 -30.92 1.48 22.87
CA GLN A 11 -31.19 1.86 21.51
C GLN A 11 -30.01 2.64 20.92
N SER A 12 -29.47 3.60 21.66
CA SER A 12 -28.28 4.35 21.25
C SER A 12 -27.03 3.46 21.23
N ALA A 13 -26.88 2.55 22.22
CA ALA A 13 -25.81 1.56 22.20
C ALA A 13 -25.88 0.63 20.98
N GLY A 14 -27.07 0.19 20.59
CA GLY A 14 -27.30 -0.61 19.39
C GLY A 14 -26.98 0.15 18.09
N ARG A 15 -27.32 1.45 18.04
CA ARG A 15 -26.95 2.33 16.88
C ARG A 15 -25.43 2.50 16.79
N LEU A 16 -24.77 2.75 17.91
CA LEU A 16 -23.32 2.89 17.98
C LEU A 16 -22.62 1.61 17.53
N ALA A 17 -23.03 0.46 18.06
CA ALA A 17 -22.46 -0.83 17.71
C ALA A 17 -22.64 -1.15 16.20
N ARG A 18 -23.79 -0.78 15.60
CA ARG A 18 -24.02 -0.90 14.16
C ARG A 18 -23.09 0.01 13.38
N LYS A 19 -22.97 1.28 13.80
CA LYS A 19 -22.10 2.25 13.15
C LYS A 19 -20.63 1.82 13.22
N MET A 20 -20.18 1.31 14.36
CA MET A 20 -18.82 0.79 14.53
C MET A 20 -18.53 -0.38 13.58
N ARG A 21 -19.49 -1.30 13.37
CA ARG A 21 -19.34 -2.39 12.39
C ARG A 21 -19.23 -1.89 10.95
N CYS A 22 -19.90 -0.79 10.63
CA CYS A 22 -19.81 -0.18 9.29
C CYS A 22 -18.55 0.65 9.07
N LEU A 23 -17.78 0.94 10.13
CA LEU A 23 -16.48 1.64 10.01
C LEU A 23 -15.32 0.71 9.62
N ASN A 24 -15.55 -0.60 9.59
CA ASN A 24 -14.55 -1.53 9.11
C ASN A 24 -14.26 -1.26 7.62
N LEU A 25 -12.99 -1.21 7.29
CA LEU A 25 -12.57 -1.16 5.90
C LEU A 25 -13.11 -2.37 5.15
N PRO A 26 -13.66 -2.20 3.94
CA PRO A 26 -14.10 -3.33 3.14
C PRO A 26 -12.94 -4.32 2.97
N ASN A 27 -13.26 -5.62 2.99
CA ASN A 27 -12.25 -6.64 2.74
C ASN A 27 -11.69 -6.45 1.32
N PRO A 28 -10.37 -6.66 1.13
CA PRO A 28 -9.78 -6.69 -0.19
C PRO A 28 -10.47 -7.71 -1.08
N VAL A 29 -10.55 -7.42 -2.38
CA VAL A 29 -11.09 -8.37 -3.35
C VAL A 29 -10.08 -9.49 -3.54
N PHE A 30 -10.53 -10.74 -3.37
CA PHE A 30 -9.71 -11.90 -3.72
C PHE A 30 -9.76 -12.11 -5.24
N GLN A 31 -8.58 -12.22 -5.84
CA GLN A 31 -8.41 -12.60 -7.24
C GLN A 31 -7.40 -13.75 -7.33
N PRO A 32 -7.59 -14.70 -8.23
CA PRO A 32 -6.61 -15.74 -8.48
C PRO A 32 -5.26 -15.15 -8.89
N LEU A 33 -4.18 -15.90 -8.60
CA LEU A 33 -2.85 -15.54 -9.05
C LEU A 33 -2.80 -15.55 -10.59
N SER A 34 -2.29 -14.47 -11.18
CA SER A 34 -2.14 -14.40 -12.62
C SER A 34 -1.10 -15.40 -13.14
N PRO A 35 -1.31 -15.98 -14.34
CA PRO A 35 -0.33 -16.86 -14.99
C PRO A 35 1.06 -16.22 -15.18
N ILE A 36 1.14 -14.90 -15.34
CA ILE A 36 2.45 -14.24 -15.48
C ILE A 36 3.21 -14.10 -14.17
N ALA A 37 2.55 -14.23 -13.02
CA ALA A 37 3.18 -14.09 -11.72
C ALA A 37 4.43 -14.98 -11.55
N SER A 38 4.38 -16.21 -12.08
CA SER A 38 5.53 -17.11 -12.08
C SER A 38 6.68 -16.65 -12.97
N LYS A 39 6.38 -15.91 -14.05
CA LYS A 39 7.39 -15.43 -15.00
C LYS A 39 8.11 -14.18 -14.50
N ILE A 40 7.39 -13.33 -13.75
CA ILE A 40 7.94 -12.08 -13.19
C ILE A 40 8.50 -12.27 -11.79
N SER A 41 8.17 -13.36 -11.10
CA SER A 41 8.65 -13.66 -9.76
C SER A 41 10.17 -13.82 -9.75
N GLY A 42 10.85 -13.02 -8.93
CA GLY A 42 12.31 -12.96 -8.84
C GLY A 42 12.99 -12.10 -9.90
N ARG A 43 12.27 -11.59 -10.90
CA ARG A 43 12.82 -10.63 -11.85
C ARG A 43 13.03 -9.27 -11.15
N THR A 44 14.19 -8.67 -11.33
CA THR A 44 14.52 -7.34 -10.82
C THR A 44 14.20 -6.29 -11.87
N TYR A 45 13.56 -5.21 -11.45
CA TYR A 45 13.21 -4.05 -12.27
C TYR A 45 13.92 -2.82 -11.74
N THR A 46 14.73 -2.17 -12.56
CA THR A 46 15.44 -0.93 -12.22
C THR A 46 14.63 0.27 -12.66
N VAL A 47 14.35 1.19 -11.74
CA VAL A 47 13.59 2.42 -12.04
C VAL A 47 14.39 3.30 -12.99
N GLN A 48 13.80 3.62 -14.14
CA GLN A 48 14.39 4.43 -15.19
C GLN A 48 13.91 5.89 -15.14
N SER A 49 12.65 6.09 -14.75
CA SER A 49 12.05 7.41 -14.63
C SER A 49 10.93 7.45 -13.61
N GLY A 50 10.65 8.61 -13.07
CA GLY A 50 9.69 8.81 -11.97
C GLY A 50 10.29 8.55 -10.60
N VAL A 51 9.47 8.67 -9.56
CA VAL A 51 9.87 8.44 -8.16
C VAL A 51 8.92 7.42 -7.53
N LEU A 52 9.39 6.20 -7.34
CA LEU A 52 8.68 5.16 -6.61
C LEU A 52 9.18 5.16 -5.16
N SER A 53 8.28 5.09 -4.18
CA SER A 53 8.65 5.04 -2.78
C SER A 53 7.60 4.33 -1.92
N THR A 54 8.05 3.61 -0.89
CA THR A 54 7.21 3.09 0.20
C THR A 54 7.00 4.12 1.31
N GLU A 55 7.59 5.29 1.21
CA GLU A 55 7.46 6.38 2.18
C GLU A 55 6.38 7.37 1.73
N ILE A 56 5.82 8.07 2.70
CA ILE A 56 4.95 9.21 2.45
C ILE A 56 5.81 10.47 2.59
N PHE A 57 5.56 11.46 1.73
CA PHE A 57 6.10 12.79 1.94
C PHE A 57 5.71 13.30 3.33
N ASN A 58 6.70 13.49 4.19
CA ASN A 58 6.46 14.06 5.49
C ASN A 58 6.47 15.58 5.37
N PHE A 59 5.29 16.16 5.23
CA PHE A 59 5.13 17.60 5.12
C PHE A 59 5.67 18.36 6.34
N MET A 60 5.67 17.73 7.50
CA MET A 60 6.15 18.37 8.74
C MET A 60 7.68 18.47 8.79
N SER A 61 8.40 17.51 8.24
CA SER A 61 9.86 17.53 8.19
C SER A 61 10.41 18.20 6.93
N GLY A 62 9.61 18.30 5.87
CA GLY A 62 10.07 18.80 4.57
C GLY A 62 11.09 17.89 3.88
N GLU A 63 11.35 16.70 4.43
CA GLU A 63 12.33 15.78 3.87
C GLU A 63 11.73 15.04 2.66
N PRO A 64 12.51 14.93 1.56
CA PRO A 64 12.09 14.15 0.41
C PRO A 64 11.98 12.66 0.75
N VAL A 65 11.04 11.97 0.13
CA VAL A 65 10.93 10.52 0.21
C VAL A 65 12.16 9.85 -0.39
N SER A 66 12.57 8.72 0.20
CA SER A 66 13.66 7.92 -0.36
C SER A 66 13.19 7.18 -1.60
N PRO A 67 13.81 7.42 -2.77
CA PRO A 67 13.41 6.74 -3.99
C PRO A 67 13.85 5.29 -3.97
N ILE A 68 12.99 4.40 -4.48
CA ILE A 68 13.35 3.03 -4.81
C ILE A 68 14.17 3.06 -6.09
N THR A 69 15.34 2.44 -6.09
CA THR A 69 16.22 2.31 -7.26
C THR A 69 15.88 1.10 -8.11
N ASP A 70 15.56 0.00 -7.44
CA ASP A 70 15.16 -1.24 -8.08
C ASP A 70 14.24 -2.05 -7.15
N PHE A 71 13.49 -2.97 -7.73
CA PHE A 71 12.59 -3.83 -6.98
C PHE A 71 12.33 -5.16 -7.67
N SER A 72 11.83 -6.12 -6.90
CA SER A 72 11.35 -7.41 -7.41
C SER A 72 10.16 -7.91 -6.63
N PHE A 73 9.39 -8.81 -7.23
CA PHE A 73 8.30 -9.52 -6.56
C PHE A 73 8.63 -11.01 -6.43
N ALA A 74 8.26 -11.60 -5.30
CA ALA A 74 8.23 -13.05 -5.12
C ALA A 74 6.81 -13.45 -4.74
N PHE A 75 6.06 -14.02 -5.70
CA PHE A 75 4.66 -14.40 -5.51
C PHE A 75 4.53 -15.82 -4.96
N ASP A 76 3.58 -16.00 -4.05
CA ASP A 76 3.13 -17.30 -3.56
C ASP A 76 1.58 -17.38 -3.55
N SER A 77 1.02 -18.47 -3.03
CA SER A 77 -0.43 -18.70 -3.01
C SER A 77 -1.22 -17.78 -2.07
N TYR A 78 -0.55 -17.06 -1.17
CA TYR A 78 -1.18 -16.23 -0.14
C TYR A 78 -0.89 -14.72 -0.31
N GLY A 79 0.11 -14.41 -1.12
CA GLY A 79 0.53 -13.04 -1.31
C GLY A 79 1.78 -12.90 -2.16
N CYS A 80 2.49 -11.83 -1.93
CA CYS A 80 3.82 -11.67 -2.46
C CYS A 80 4.72 -10.91 -1.48
N ILE A 81 6.01 -11.06 -1.66
CA ILE A 81 7.03 -10.21 -1.06
C ILE A 81 7.49 -9.24 -2.16
N TRP A 82 7.30 -7.96 -1.92
CA TRP A 82 7.85 -6.89 -2.73
C TRP A 82 9.18 -6.44 -2.11
N ASN A 83 10.27 -6.90 -2.70
CA ASN A 83 11.60 -6.47 -2.29
C ASN A 83 11.92 -5.16 -2.98
N VAL A 84 12.33 -4.15 -2.22
CA VAL A 84 12.68 -2.82 -2.72
C VAL A 84 14.08 -2.45 -2.23
N ASN A 85 14.87 -1.87 -3.12
CA ASN A 85 16.19 -1.35 -2.83
C ASN A 85 16.21 0.17 -3.02
N GLY A 86 16.96 0.85 -2.19
CA GLY A 86 17.10 2.30 -2.25
C GLY A 86 18.25 2.78 -1.37
N PRO A 87 18.40 4.10 -1.19
CA PRO A 87 19.48 4.68 -0.41
C PRO A 87 19.55 4.18 1.04
N ASN A 88 18.41 3.71 1.58
CA ASN A 88 18.29 3.20 2.95
C ASN A 88 18.48 1.68 3.04
N GLY A 89 18.97 1.04 1.97
CA GLY A 89 19.17 -0.40 1.90
C GLY A 89 17.97 -1.15 1.31
N THR A 90 17.95 -2.46 1.55
CA THR A 90 16.90 -3.37 1.06
C THR A 90 15.79 -3.48 2.10
N GLN A 91 14.55 -3.40 1.65
CA GLN A 91 13.35 -3.62 2.44
C GLN A 91 12.45 -4.66 1.77
N ALA A 92 11.86 -5.56 2.58
CA ALA A 92 10.88 -6.53 2.13
C ALA A 92 9.49 -6.12 2.64
N VAL A 93 8.57 -5.86 1.72
CA VAL A 93 7.19 -5.49 2.02
C VAL A 93 6.28 -6.67 1.66
N ARG A 94 5.59 -7.23 2.63
CA ARG A 94 4.63 -8.31 2.41
C ARG A 94 3.29 -7.74 1.98
N ILE A 95 2.75 -8.24 0.89
CA ILE A 95 1.46 -7.85 0.31
C ILE A 95 0.56 -9.07 0.29
N ALA A 96 -0.60 -9.00 0.93
CA ALA A 96 -1.59 -10.08 0.90
C ALA A 96 -2.38 -10.04 -0.41
N THR A 97 -2.60 -11.20 -1.04
CA THR A 97 -3.42 -11.33 -2.27
C THR A 97 -4.63 -12.22 -2.10
N ASN A 98 -4.84 -12.75 -0.89
CA ASN A 98 -5.88 -13.72 -0.56
C ASN A 98 -7.13 -13.10 0.10
N GLY A 99 -7.39 -11.81 -0.09
CA GLY A 99 -8.48 -11.09 0.56
C GLY A 99 -8.18 -10.68 2.01
N CYS A 100 -6.95 -10.88 2.48
CA CYS A 100 -6.45 -10.41 3.77
C CYS A 100 -5.60 -9.14 3.63
N ARG A 101 -4.98 -8.71 4.72
CA ARG A 101 -4.00 -7.62 4.75
C ARG A 101 -2.78 -8.07 5.55
N PHE A 102 -1.59 -7.69 5.09
CA PHE A 102 -0.37 -7.82 5.88
C PHE A 102 0.01 -6.46 6.46
N THR A 103 0.49 -6.50 7.70
CA THR A 103 1.08 -5.34 8.37
C THR A 103 2.59 -5.47 8.31
N ASN A 104 3.25 -4.42 7.84
CA ASN A 104 4.70 -4.30 7.74
C ASN A 104 5.18 -3.17 8.63
N LEU A 105 6.41 -3.27 9.12
CA LEU A 105 7.14 -2.15 9.71
C LEU A 105 8.05 -1.59 8.63
N VAL A 106 7.87 -0.32 8.30
CA VAL A 106 8.66 0.39 7.28
C VAL A 106 9.26 1.65 7.88
N GLY A 107 10.46 2.05 7.45
CA GLY A 107 11.12 3.26 7.94
C GLY A 107 12.62 3.21 7.86
N LYS A 108 13.27 4.33 8.16
CA LYS A 108 14.73 4.53 8.05
C LYS A 108 15.51 4.13 9.30
N ALA A 109 14.87 4.14 10.47
CA ALA A 109 15.47 3.84 11.77
C ALA A 109 14.40 3.33 12.74
N GLU A 110 14.81 2.73 13.85
CA GLU A 110 13.89 2.15 14.84
C GLU A 110 12.88 3.16 15.42
N ASP A 111 13.28 4.41 15.56
CA ASP A 111 12.46 5.52 16.07
C ASP A 111 11.57 6.19 14.99
N GLN A 112 11.75 5.82 13.72
CA GLN A 112 10.99 6.33 12.58
C GLN A 112 10.20 5.24 11.85
N THR A 113 9.99 4.09 12.50
CA THR A 113 9.19 3.00 11.94
C THR A 113 7.70 3.38 11.90
N GLN A 114 7.06 3.02 10.80
CA GLN A 114 5.63 3.20 10.57
C GLN A 114 4.96 1.86 10.27
N LEU A 115 3.72 1.72 10.71
CA LEU A 115 2.89 0.57 10.37
C LEU A 115 2.29 0.75 8.97
N LEU A 116 2.75 -0.06 8.03
CA LEU A 116 2.24 -0.11 6.65
C LEU A 116 1.38 -1.35 6.45
N VAL A 117 0.09 -1.15 6.20
CA VAL A 117 -0.88 -2.21 5.90
C VAL A 117 -1.02 -2.34 4.40
N CYS A 118 -0.78 -3.56 3.87
CA CYS A 118 -0.74 -3.84 2.44
C CYS A 118 -1.70 -4.94 2.05
N ASP A 119 -2.40 -4.70 0.96
CA ASP A 119 -3.11 -5.73 0.19
C ASP A 119 -2.91 -5.48 -1.31
N GLY A 120 -3.11 -6.52 -2.12
CA GLY A 120 -2.99 -6.43 -3.56
C GLY A 120 -3.88 -7.44 -4.27
N ALA A 121 -4.15 -7.17 -5.54
CA ALA A 121 -4.91 -8.05 -6.39
C ALA A 121 -4.48 -7.92 -7.85
N TRP A 122 -4.56 -9.01 -8.59
CA TRP A 122 -4.47 -8.97 -10.05
C TRP A 122 -5.80 -8.44 -10.58
N THR A 123 -5.78 -7.31 -11.29
CA THR A 123 -6.97 -6.71 -11.90
C THR A 123 -7.16 -7.16 -13.35
N GLU A 124 -6.04 -7.51 -14.00
CA GLU A 124 -5.95 -8.08 -15.34
C GLU A 124 -4.82 -9.11 -15.36
N GLU A 125 -4.61 -9.80 -16.49
CA GLU A 125 -3.58 -10.83 -16.60
C GLU A 125 -2.16 -10.27 -16.36
N ASP A 126 -1.89 -9.05 -16.80
CA ASP A 126 -0.61 -8.35 -16.73
C ASP A 126 -0.60 -7.18 -15.74
N THR A 127 -1.69 -6.97 -14.99
CA THR A 127 -1.87 -5.79 -14.16
C THR A 127 -2.09 -6.17 -12.70
N PHE A 128 -1.16 -5.75 -11.84
CA PHE A 128 -1.19 -5.99 -10.39
C PHE A 128 -1.39 -4.68 -9.63
N ALA A 129 -2.50 -4.55 -8.91
CA ALA A 129 -2.80 -3.39 -8.08
C ALA A 129 -2.44 -3.65 -6.62
N VAL A 130 -1.75 -2.70 -5.99
CA VAL A 130 -1.33 -2.74 -4.57
C VAL A 130 -1.89 -1.54 -3.84
N ASN A 131 -2.50 -1.77 -2.70
CA ASN A 131 -2.94 -0.72 -1.79
C ASN A 131 -1.99 -0.66 -0.59
N LEU A 132 -1.46 0.53 -0.34
CA LEU A 132 -0.61 0.85 0.78
C LEU A 132 -1.37 1.80 1.71
N ARG A 133 -1.39 1.50 3.00
CA ARG A 133 -2.05 2.31 4.01
C ARG A 133 -1.18 2.44 5.25
N TRP A 134 -0.85 3.63 5.62
CA TRP A 134 -0.13 3.92 6.85
C TRP A 134 -1.13 4.02 8.00
N ALA A 135 -1.09 3.03 8.92
CA ALA A 135 -2.12 2.83 9.94
C ALA A 135 -2.27 4.00 10.92
N GLU A 136 -1.19 4.74 11.13
CA GLU A 136 -1.13 5.87 12.07
C GLU A 136 -1.49 7.21 11.43
N THR A 137 -1.89 7.18 10.15
CA THR A 137 -2.24 8.37 9.37
C THR A 137 -3.53 8.16 8.59
N CYS A 138 -4.05 9.20 7.96
CA CYS A 138 -5.14 9.08 6.99
C CYS A 138 -4.64 8.80 5.55
N LEU A 139 -3.32 8.62 5.37
CA LEU A 139 -2.72 8.55 4.05
C LEU A 139 -2.79 7.13 3.48
N THR A 140 -3.11 7.08 2.21
CA THR A 140 -3.15 5.85 1.42
C THR A 140 -2.50 6.10 0.06
N LYS A 141 -1.93 5.05 -0.51
CA LYS A 141 -1.36 5.06 -1.86
C LYS A 141 -1.86 3.82 -2.59
N LYS A 142 -2.20 3.97 -3.85
CA LYS A 142 -2.47 2.86 -4.76
C LYS A 142 -1.40 2.85 -5.84
N LEU A 143 -0.73 1.71 -5.98
CA LEU A 143 0.22 1.44 -7.05
C LEU A 143 -0.40 0.44 -8.00
N VAL A 144 -0.36 0.72 -9.30
CA VAL A 144 -0.82 -0.22 -10.33
C VAL A 144 0.37 -0.54 -11.23
N PHE A 145 0.79 -1.80 -11.21
CA PHE A 145 1.93 -2.31 -11.96
C PHE A 145 1.41 -2.97 -13.24
N HIS A 146 1.76 -2.41 -14.39
CA HIS A 146 1.48 -2.96 -15.72
C HIS A 146 2.75 -3.61 -16.25
N PHE A 147 2.75 -4.94 -16.32
CA PHE A 147 3.91 -5.72 -16.78
C PHE A 147 3.82 -5.97 -18.29
N ASP A 148 4.90 -5.73 -18.97
CA ASP A 148 5.06 -6.06 -20.39
C ASP A 148 6.32 -6.91 -20.65
N CYS A 149 6.65 -7.18 -21.93
CA CYS A 149 7.83 -7.96 -22.29
C CYS A 149 9.15 -7.24 -21.94
N ASP A 150 9.14 -5.90 -21.92
CA ASP A 150 10.33 -5.07 -21.79
C ASP A 150 10.53 -4.54 -20.37
N GLY A 151 9.49 -4.53 -19.53
CA GLY A 151 9.60 -3.99 -18.19
C GLY A 151 8.27 -3.91 -17.43
N VAL A 152 8.11 -2.83 -16.68
CA VAL A 152 6.91 -2.52 -15.93
C VAL A 152 6.68 -1.01 -15.87
N THR A 153 5.45 -0.60 -16.11
CA THR A 153 4.98 0.76 -15.87
C THR A 153 4.17 0.79 -14.58
N VAL A 154 4.44 1.73 -13.71
CA VAL A 154 3.75 1.85 -12.41
C VAL A 154 3.00 3.16 -12.36
N GLU A 155 1.71 3.09 -12.10
CA GLU A 155 0.88 4.25 -11.79
C GLU A 155 0.80 4.42 -10.27
N ASP A 156 1.23 5.59 -9.78
CA ASP A 156 1.18 5.94 -8.35
C ASP A 156 0.09 6.98 -8.10
N THR A 157 -0.92 6.58 -7.36
CA THR A 157 -2.01 7.47 -6.92
C THR A 157 -2.02 7.53 -5.40
N ASN A 158 -1.85 8.71 -4.83
CA ASN A 158 -1.95 8.92 -3.39
C ASN A 158 -3.10 9.88 -3.04
N ASN A 159 -3.61 9.76 -1.83
CA ASN A 159 -4.68 10.61 -1.32
C ASN A 159 -4.16 11.78 -0.47
N SER A 160 -2.93 12.25 -0.71
CA SER A 160 -2.42 13.39 0.05
C SER A 160 -3.31 14.63 -0.16
N ALA A 161 -3.51 15.41 0.89
CA ALA A 161 -4.32 16.63 0.84
C ALA A 161 -3.79 17.71 -0.13
N PHE A 162 -2.58 17.51 -0.66
CA PHE A 162 -1.91 18.42 -1.58
C PHE A 162 -2.06 18.01 -3.04
N ARG A 163 -2.56 16.79 -3.30
CA ARG A 163 -2.86 16.33 -4.66
C ARG A 163 -4.27 16.78 -5.02
N ARG A 164 -4.42 17.49 -6.14
CA ARG A 164 -5.74 17.84 -6.69
C ARG A 164 -6.35 16.58 -7.31
N SER A 165 -7.66 16.44 -7.19
CA SER A 165 -8.39 15.32 -7.81
C SER A 165 -8.28 15.26 -9.35
N GLU A 166 -7.84 16.36 -9.95
CA GLU A 166 -7.63 16.50 -11.40
C GLU A 166 -6.24 16.03 -11.85
N ASP A 167 -5.29 15.87 -10.90
CA ASP A 167 -3.96 15.36 -11.21
C ASP A 167 -4.08 13.84 -11.45
N GLY A 168 -3.71 13.41 -12.66
CA GLY A 168 -3.61 11.99 -12.99
C GLY A 168 -2.56 11.28 -12.12
N PRO A 169 -2.43 9.94 -12.21
CA PRO A 169 -1.39 9.20 -11.49
C PRO A 169 0.00 9.64 -11.93
N ASP A 170 0.97 9.59 -10.99
CA ASP A 170 2.37 9.70 -11.36
C ASP A 170 2.79 8.41 -12.05
N VAL A 171 3.46 8.52 -13.19
CA VAL A 171 3.89 7.38 -13.99
C VAL A 171 5.39 7.13 -13.79
N ILE A 172 5.71 5.91 -13.38
CA ILE A 172 7.07 5.43 -13.16
C ILE A 172 7.35 4.31 -14.15
N VAL A 173 8.52 4.34 -14.76
CA VAL A 173 8.96 3.28 -15.69
C VAL A 173 10.16 2.56 -15.11
N ALA A 174 10.13 1.22 -15.13
CA ALA A 174 11.22 0.37 -14.69
C ALA A 174 11.45 -0.79 -15.70
N LYS A 175 12.71 -1.23 -15.84
CA LYS A 175 13.14 -2.28 -16.78
C LYS A 175 14.05 -3.29 -16.09
#